data_9f024c15ef4caeea368c5b2b950847b3
#
_entry.id   9f024c15ef4caeea368c5b2b950847b3
#
_cell.length_a   1.000
_cell.length_b   1.000
_cell.length_c   1.000
_cell.angle_alpha   90.00
_cell.angle_beta   90.00
_cell.angle_gamma   90.00
#
_symmetry.space_group_name_H-M   'P 1'
#
loop_
_entity.id
_entity.type
_entity.pdbx_description
1 polymer ?
#
loop_
_entity_poly.entity_id
_entity_poly.type
_entity_poly.pdbx_seq_one_letter_code
_entity_poly.pdbx_strand_id
1 'polypeptide(L)'
;MLKTKINTILLCTLFTLFFPLSAGAQYRNPILYADVPDMSVCRAGDYFYMVSTTMHLMPGAPIMRSPDMKHWETISYVFPRIDDGPRYDLLEGTAYGQGQWASSIRYHDGKFYVWFTANGAPGRGFVYTATDPVGPWKLLSRPPHFHDGSLLFDDDGRVYLFHSTGQLTELKPDLTDVLPGGINQQIFERDADEQGLLEGSSVIKHNGKYYLLMISMDWSIPGRLRREVCYRADKITGPYEKRVILGTEFDGHGGVGQGCIVDGKNGEWYGLIFQDRGGVGRVPCLMPCTWTEDGWPMLGDKDGHIPNDTTLSYMSMDGICGSDDFSASGLSLYWQWNHNPVDQAWSLTDRPGFLRLKTSRVVDNLFVAPNTLTQRMVGPKCMGTVSLSLGGMKDGDRAGLSAFNGDSGVLTIEKNGNKLSLVMSEQKSVFEKTKRAISRVDMTEQARIPLNKELVYLRVEGDFTNGRDEARFSYSLDGKAWIPVGLSVKMKFDYTRMFMGSKFAIFTTATRSVGGYVDVDSFDYSFCDASM
;
A
#
# COMPACT_ATOMS: atom_id res chain seq x y z
N MET A 1 -11.93 83.09 -37.72
CA MET A 1 -10.69 82.32 -37.36
C MET A 1 -10.89 81.55 -36.07
N LEU A 2 -11.33 80.30 -36.17
CA LEU A 2 -11.48 79.38 -35.00
C LEU A 2 -10.27 78.47 -35.00
N LYS A 3 -9.51 78.46 -33.90
CA LYS A 3 -8.41 77.52 -33.64
C LYS A 3 -8.96 76.33 -32.92
N THR A 4 -9.00 75.18 -33.59
CA THR A 4 -9.34 73.86 -32.97
C THR A 4 -8.13 73.30 -32.21
N LYS A 5 -8.28 73.09 -30.94
CA LYS A 5 -7.26 72.34 -30.09
C LYS A 5 -7.55 70.88 -30.20
N ILE A 6 -6.58 70.11 -30.67
CA ILE A 6 -6.59 68.63 -30.66
C ILE A 6 -6.01 68.20 -29.33
N ASN A 7 -6.84 67.56 -28.48
CA ASN A 7 -6.38 66.91 -27.26
C ASN A 7 -5.97 65.46 -27.59
N THR A 8 -4.68 65.16 -27.48
CA THR A 8 -4.15 63.80 -27.58
C THR A 8 -4.32 63.13 -26.23
N ILE A 9 -5.22 62.17 -26.15
CA ILE A 9 -5.35 61.28 -24.96
C ILE A 9 -4.35 60.14 -25.12
N LEU A 10 -3.34 60.15 -24.20
CA LEU A 10 -2.36 59.06 -24.07
C LEU A 10 -3.00 57.92 -23.29
N LEU A 11 -3.35 56.82 -23.96
CA LEU A 11 -3.89 55.62 -23.33
C LEU A 11 -2.71 54.78 -22.77
N CYS A 12 -2.41 54.91 -21.50
CA CYS A 12 -1.46 54.04 -20.80
C CYS A 12 -2.15 52.67 -20.55
N THR A 13 -1.85 51.67 -21.36
CA THR A 13 -2.19 50.29 -21.11
C THR A 13 -1.27 49.76 -20.02
N LEU A 14 -1.79 49.61 -18.80
CA LEU A 14 -1.14 48.88 -17.72
C LEU A 14 -1.17 47.38 -18.08
N PHE A 15 -0.07 46.84 -18.53
CA PHE A 15 0.16 45.38 -18.54
C PHE A 15 0.38 44.93 -17.09
N THR A 16 -0.66 44.45 -16.45
CA THR A 16 -0.51 43.68 -15.20
C THR A 16 0.11 42.33 -15.56
N LEU A 17 1.42 42.22 -15.34
CA LEU A 17 2.11 40.95 -15.31
C LEU A 17 1.54 40.16 -14.10
N PHE A 18 0.62 39.25 -14.37
CA PHE A 18 0.29 38.19 -13.44
C PHE A 18 1.51 37.27 -13.34
N PHE A 19 2.38 37.53 -12.35
CA PHE A 19 3.26 36.49 -11.85
C PHE A 19 2.37 35.48 -11.14
N PRO A 20 2.34 34.19 -11.55
CA PRO A 20 1.73 33.21 -10.70
C PRO A 20 2.55 33.21 -9.40
N LEU A 21 1.95 33.66 -8.31
CA LEU A 21 2.45 33.31 -6.99
C LEU A 21 2.55 31.79 -6.97
N SER A 22 3.77 31.26 -6.84
CA SER A 22 3.95 29.87 -6.49
C SER A 22 3.25 29.69 -5.15
N ALA A 23 2.00 29.21 -5.18
CA ALA A 23 1.31 28.77 -3.98
C ALA A 23 2.20 27.70 -3.37
N GLY A 24 2.75 27.96 -2.18
CA GLY A 24 3.46 26.96 -1.40
C GLY A 24 2.61 25.69 -1.29
N ALA A 25 3.21 24.55 -1.03
CA ALA A 25 2.47 23.31 -0.91
C ALA A 25 1.27 23.48 0.03
N GLN A 26 0.06 23.25 -0.50
CA GLN A 26 -1.18 23.33 0.29
C GLN A 26 -1.46 22.01 1.02
N TYR A 27 -0.43 21.24 1.37
CA TYR A 27 -0.52 19.94 2.03
C TYR A 27 0.79 19.60 2.73
N ARG A 28 0.70 18.67 3.67
CA ARG A 28 1.84 18.08 4.36
C ARG A 28 2.14 16.69 3.79
N ASN A 29 3.38 16.43 3.43
CA ASN A 29 3.86 15.11 3.04
C ASN A 29 4.38 14.29 4.24
N PRO A 30 4.28 12.93 4.22
CA PRO A 30 3.69 12.12 3.14
C PRO A 30 2.18 12.39 3.02
N ILE A 31 1.66 12.36 1.78
CA ILE A 31 0.23 12.65 1.54
C ILE A 31 -0.68 11.55 2.11
N LEU A 32 -0.18 10.33 2.18
CA LEU A 32 -0.74 9.20 2.93
C LEU A 32 0.34 8.68 3.87
N TYR A 33 0.17 8.87 5.17
CA TYR A 33 1.15 8.36 6.15
C TYR A 33 0.84 6.91 6.51
N ALA A 34 0.77 6.06 5.50
CA ALA A 34 0.42 4.65 5.55
C ALA A 34 1.18 3.85 4.49
N ASP A 35 1.28 2.53 4.69
CA ASP A 35 1.86 1.61 3.70
C ASP A 35 0.96 1.49 2.47
N VAL A 36 1.25 2.32 1.46
CA VAL A 36 0.59 2.33 0.15
C VAL A 36 1.68 2.36 -0.92
N PRO A 37 2.37 1.24 -1.15
CA PRO A 37 3.56 1.18 -2.00
C PRO A 37 3.23 1.03 -3.48
N ASP A 38 4.23 1.29 -4.33
CA ASP A 38 4.25 0.96 -5.75
C ASP A 38 3.03 1.52 -6.50
N MET A 39 2.68 2.78 -6.24
CA MET A 39 1.47 3.40 -6.77
C MET A 39 1.52 3.53 -8.28
N SER A 40 0.44 3.13 -8.94
CA SER A 40 0.12 3.50 -10.31
C SER A 40 -1.19 4.27 -10.31
N VAL A 41 -1.22 5.42 -10.98
CA VAL A 41 -2.39 6.30 -11.03
C VAL A 41 -2.79 6.54 -12.48
N CYS A 42 -4.09 6.55 -12.74
CA CYS A 42 -4.67 7.08 -13.97
C CYS A 42 -5.78 8.08 -13.65
N ARG A 43 -6.03 9.00 -14.57
CA ARG A 43 -7.19 9.90 -14.48
C ARG A 43 -8.30 9.40 -15.39
N ALA A 44 -9.53 9.40 -14.88
CA ALA A 44 -10.73 9.15 -15.67
C ALA A 44 -11.84 10.11 -15.25
N GLY A 45 -12.29 10.95 -16.16
CA GLY A 45 -13.24 12.01 -15.86
C GLY A 45 -12.70 12.98 -14.81
N ASP A 46 -13.47 13.14 -13.75
CA ASP A 46 -13.18 14.07 -12.66
C ASP A 46 -12.32 13.50 -11.53
N TYR A 47 -11.92 12.25 -11.61
CA TYR A 47 -11.22 11.56 -10.54
C TYR A 47 -9.90 10.95 -10.98
N PHE A 48 -9.00 10.84 -10.00
CA PHE A 48 -7.81 10.02 -10.06
C PHE A 48 -8.09 8.66 -9.43
N TYR A 49 -7.57 7.61 -10.04
CA TYR A 49 -7.69 6.23 -9.57
C TYR A 49 -6.32 5.62 -9.40
N MET A 50 -6.07 5.07 -8.23
CA MET A 50 -4.79 4.48 -7.85
C MET A 50 -4.97 3.00 -7.51
N VAL A 51 -4.00 2.19 -7.93
CA VAL A 51 -3.78 0.84 -7.42
C VAL A 51 -2.46 0.79 -6.69
N SER A 52 -2.36 0.01 -5.61
CA SER A 52 -1.12 -0.22 -4.88
C SER A 52 -0.90 -1.69 -4.54
N THR A 53 0.33 -2.03 -4.15
CA THR A 53 0.72 -3.39 -3.77
C THR A 53 0.17 -3.79 -2.40
N THR A 54 -0.40 -4.99 -2.30
CA THR A 54 -0.82 -5.59 -1.03
C THR A 54 -0.35 -7.04 -0.84
N MET A 55 0.41 -7.57 -1.78
CA MET A 55 1.05 -8.89 -1.73
C MET A 55 0.06 -10.04 -1.45
N HIS A 56 0.22 -10.71 -0.31
CA HIS A 56 -0.56 -11.86 0.13
C HIS A 56 -1.86 -11.48 0.87
N LEU A 57 -2.11 -10.18 1.09
CA LEU A 57 -3.31 -9.71 1.78
C LEU A 57 -4.54 -9.78 0.87
N MET A 58 -5.67 -10.27 1.40
CA MET A 58 -6.91 -10.50 0.66
C MET A 58 -8.12 -9.76 1.26
N PRO A 59 -8.98 -9.14 0.45
CA PRO A 59 -8.88 -8.98 -0.99
C PRO A 59 -7.66 -8.14 -1.39
N GLY A 60 -7.17 -8.29 -2.65
CA GLY A 60 -5.93 -7.66 -3.09
C GLY A 60 -6.13 -6.60 -4.17
N ALA A 61 -5.05 -5.81 -4.41
CA ALA A 61 -5.01 -4.69 -5.33
C ALA A 61 -6.14 -3.67 -5.06
N PRO A 62 -6.06 -2.90 -3.96
CA PRO A 62 -7.05 -1.88 -3.65
C PRO A 62 -7.11 -0.84 -4.77
N ILE A 63 -8.32 -0.49 -5.17
CA ILE A 63 -8.59 0.68 -6.00
C ILE A 63 -8.97 1.82 -5.08
N MET A 64 -8.15 2.85 -5.12
CA MET A 64 -8.37 4.07 -4.37
C MET A 64 -8.75 5.20 -5.32
N ARG A 65 -9.62 6.10 -4.89
CA ARG A 65 -10.11 7.25 -5.67
C ARG A 65 -9.78 8.55 -4.97
N SER A 66 -9.45 9.58 -5.76
CA SER A 66 -9.25 10.95 -5.26
C SER A 66 -9.79 11.99 -6.24
N PRO A 67 -10.42 13.08 -5.79
CA PRO A 67 -10.80 14.21 -6.64
C PRO A 67 -9.63 15.16 -6.90
N ASP A 68 -8.54 15.11 -6.12
CA ASP A 68 -7.52 16.16 -6.04
C ASP A 68 -6.08 15.67 -5.73
N MET A 69 -5.83 14.38 -5.80
CA MET A 69 -4.56 13.72 -5.43
C MET A 69 -4.17 13.79 -3.95
N LYS A 70 -4.97 14.44 -3.11
CA LYS A 70 -4.71 14.62 -1.68
C LYS A 70 -5.61 13.76 -0.80
N HIS A 71 -6.90 13.72 -1.10
CA HIS A 71 -7.89 12.97 -0.35
C HIS A 71 -8.17 11.65 -1.07
N TRP A 72 -7.77 10.54 -0.45
CA TRP A 72 -7.89 9.21 -1.03
C TRP A 72 -8.85 8.34 -0.22
N GLU A 73 -9.71 7.61 -0.92
CA GLU A 73 -10.59 6.60 -0.34
C GLU A 73 -10.47 5.27 -1.08
N THR A 74 -10.47 4.17 -0.37
CA THR A 74 -10.56 2.84 -0.96
C THR A 74 -11.99 2.58 -1.38
N ILE A 75 -12.22 2.34 -2.67
CA ILE A 75 -13.58 2.14 -3.23
C ILE A 75 -13.87 0.71 -3.64
N SER A 76 -12.82 -0.11 -3.87
CA SER A 76 -12.96 -1.52 -4.22
C SER A 76 -11.62 -2.25 -4.14
N TYR A 77 -11.67 -3.55 -4.43
CA TYR A 77 -10.51 -4.41 -4.65
C TYR A 77 -10.67 -5.16 -5.97
N VAL A 78 -9.54 -5.39 -6.66
CA VAL A 78 -9.54 -6.02 -7.99
C VAL A 78 -9.88 -7.51 -7.91
N PHE A 79 -9.46 -8.20 -6.85
CA PHE A 79 -9.71 -9.62 -6.69
C PHE A 79 -9.91 -10.01 -5.22
N PRO A 80 -10.76 -11.03 -4.95
CA PRO A 80 -11.04 -11.45 -3.58
C PRO A 80 -9.98 -12.40 -3.00
N ARG A 81 -9.28 -13.17 -3.85
CA ARG A 81 -8.29 -14.19 -3.45
C ARG A 81 -7.34 -14.53 -4.59
N ILE A 82 -6.21 -15.16 -4.28
CA ILE A 82 -5.28 -15.77 -5.24
C ILE A 82 -5.33 -17.29 -5.06
N ASP A 83 -5.67 -18.00 -6.13
CA ASP A 83 -5.78 -19.46 -6.14
C ASP A 83 -4.57 -20.14 -6.83
N ASP A 84 -3.39 -19.53 -6.72
CA ASP A 84 -2.15 -19.98 -7.38
C ASP A 84 -1.31 -20.92 -6.49
N GLY A 85 -1.96 -21.65 -5.60
CA GLY A 85 -1.31 -22.68 -4.81
C GLY A 85 -1.61 -22.62 -3.30
N PRO A 86 -1.33 -23.73 -2.60
CA PRO A 86 -1.81 -23.95 -1.22
C PRO A 86 -1.21 -22.99 -0.19
N ARG A 87 -0.08 -22.35 -0.48
CA ARG A 87 0.53 -21.36 0.44
C ARG A 87 -0.31 -20.11 0.64
N TYR A 88 -1.16 -19.75 -0.36
CA TYR A 88 -2.10 -18.64 -0.20
C TYR A 88 -3.24 -18.96 0.77
N ASP A 89 -3.49 -20.24 1.03
CA ASP A 89 -4.42 -20.75 2.03
C ASP A 89 -3.73 -21.11 3.36
N LEU A 90 -2.44 -20.73 3.55
CA LEU A 90 -1.61 -21.15 4.68
C LEU A 90 -1.52 -22.68 4.81
N LEU A 91 -1.55 -23.38 3.68
CA LEU A 91 -1.28 -24.79 3.54
C LEU A 91 0.07 -24.97 2.84
N GLU A 92 0.89 -25.92 3.30
CA GLU A 92 2.22 -26.17 2.73
C GLU A 92 3.15 -24.94 2.70
N GLY A 93 3.08 -24.11 3.75
CA GLY A 93 3.87 -22.89 3.91
C GLY A 93 3.02 -21.62 3.90
N THR A 94 3.66 -20.49 3.55
CA THR A 94 3.06 -19.15 3.54
C THR A 94 3.41 -18.39 2.28
N ALA A 95 2.61 -17.36 1.96
CA ALA A 95 2.86 -16.46 0.84
C ALA A 95 3.39 -15.08 1.27
N TYR A 96 3.97 -14.96 2.46
CA TYR A 96 4.53 -13.69 2.94
C TYR A 96 5.56 -13.11 1.96
N GLY A 97 5.42 -11.83 1.64
CA GLY A 97 6.25 -11.14 0.67
C GLY A 97 6.09 -11.63 -0.78
N GLN A 98 5.04 -12.41 -1.05
CA GLN A 98 4.65 -12.92 -2.36
C GLN A 98 3.21 -12.47 -2.68
N GLY A 99 2.69 -12.86 -3.83
CA GLY A 99 1.36 -12.43 -4.25
C GLY A 99 1.40 -11.20 -5.16
N GLN A 100 0.42 -10.32 -5.03
CA GLN A 100 0.28 -9.15 -5.90
C GLN A 100 1.37 -8.11 -5.59
N TRP A 101 2.27 -7.91 -6.56
CA TRP A 101 3.34 -6.92 -6.51
C TRP A 101 2.96 -5.67 -7.29
N ALA A 102 3.95 -4.82 -7.66
CA ALA A 102 3.69 -3.58 -8.36
C ALA A 102 2.73 -3.77 -9.53
N SER A 103 1.72 -2.92 -9.57
CA SER A 103 0.61 -3.01 -10.50
C SER A 103 0.54 -1.79 -11.40
N SER A 104 -0.06 -1.93 -12.57
CA SER A 104 -0.35 -0.83 -13.48
C SER A 104 -1.85 -0.69 -13.68
N ILE A 105 -2.42 0.49 -13.39
CA ILE A 105 -3.79 0.83 -13.72
C ILE A 105 -3.83 1.75 -14.94
N ARG A 106 -4.75 1.49 -15.89
CA ARG A 106 -4.99 2.34 -17.05
C ARG A 106 -6.49 2.46 -17.30
N TYR A 107 -6.89 3.62 -17.79
CA TYR A 107 -8.23 3.86 -18.34
C TYR A 107 -8.12 4.03 -19.85
N HIS A 108 -8.77 3.16 -20.60
CA HIS A 108 -8.73 3.16 -22.05
C HIS A 108 -10.07 2.68 -22.60
N ASP A 109 -10.62 3.40 -23.61
CA ASP A 109 -11.88 3.09 -24.29
C ASP A 109 -13.05 2.76 -23.33
N GLY A 110 -13.24 3.61 -22.31
CA GLY A 110 -14.34 3.48 -21.35
C GLY A 110 -14.18 2.35 -20.33
N LYS A 111 -12.99 1.75 -20.21
CA LYS A 111 -12.71 0.65 -19.28
C LYS A 111 -11.44 0.92 -18.49
N PHE A 112 -11.43 0.41 -17.27
CA PHE A 112 -10.23 0.29 -16.46
C PHE A 112 -9.57 -1.06 -16.71
N TYR A 113 -8.25 -1.07 -16.73
CA TYR A 113 -7.40 -2.26 -16.83
C TYR A 113 -6.39 -2.23 -15.70
N VAL A 114 -6.25 -3.35 -15.00
CA VAL A 114 -5.22 -3.54 -13.98
C VAL A 114 -4.36 -4.73 -14.37
N TRP A 115 -3.08 -4.45 -14.57
CA TRP A 115 -2.02 -5.45 -14.72
C TRP A 115 -1.31 -5.63 -13.40
N PHE A 116 -1.02 -6.85 -13.00
CA PHE A 116 -0.01 -7.16 -11.97
C PHE A 116 0.60 -8.53 -12.18
N THR A 117 1.71 -8.77 -11.48
CA THR A 117 2.34 -10.07 -11.39
C THR A 117 2.22 -10.59 -9.97
N ALA A 118 1.79 -11.84 -9.80
CA ALA A 118 1.91 -12.53 -8.53
C ALA A 118 3.29 -13.17 -8.43
N ASN A 119 4.11 -12.66 -7.53
CA ASN A 119 5.41 -13.24 -7.23
C ASN A 119 5.24 -14.51 -6.38
N GLY A 120 6.06 -15.51 -6.68
CA GLY A 120 5.97 -16.85 -6.15
C GLY A 120 5.64 -17.85 -7.25
N ALA A 121 5.69 -19.15 -6.96
CA ALA A 121 5.32 -20.18 -7.92
C ALA A 121 3.77 -20.30 -7.99
N PRO A 122 3.16 -20.48 -9.18
CA PRO A 122 3.78 -20.67 -10.50
C PRO A 122 4.20 -19.38 -11.22
N GLY A 123 4.02 -18.19 -10.62
CA GLY A 123 4.45 -16.91 -11.18
C GLY A 123 3.83 -16.59 -12.54
N ARG A 124 2.65 -15.97 -12.55
CA ARG A 124 1.98 -15.49 -13.77
C ARG A 124 1.51 -14.07 -13.61
N GLY A 125 1.36 -13.37 -14.73
CA GLY A 125 0.65 -12.12 -14.81
C GLY A 125 -0.85 -12.30 -14.64
N PHE A 126 -1.50 -11.22 -14.28
CA PHE A 126 -2.94 -11.09 -14.21
C PHE A 126 -3.35 -9.80 -14.90
N VAL A 127 -4.37 -9.88 -15.73
CA VAL A 127 -5.04 -8.71 -16.30
C VAL A 127 -6.48 -8.74 -15.86
N TYR A 128 -6.91 -7.71 -15.16
CA TYR A 128 -8.31 -7.50 -14.80
C TYR A 128 -8.86 -6.28 -15.52
N THR A 129 -10.17 -6.27 -15.75
CA THR A 129 -10.88 -5.15 -16.38
C THR A 129 -12.22 -4.90 -15.71
N ALA A 130 -12.64 -3.63 -15.68
CA ALA A 130 -13.96 -3.19 -15.25
C ALA A 130 -14.38 -1.92 -16.02
N THR A 131 -15.68 -1.74 -16.22
CA THR A 131 -16.24 -0.48 -16.73
C THR A 131 -16.48 0.53 -15.62
N ASP A 132 -16.73 0.04 -14.41
CA ASP A 132 -16.88 0.84 -13.19
C ASP A 132 -15.71 0.50 -12.24
N PRO A 133 -14.98 1.48 -11.72
CA PRO A 133 -13.86 1.22 -10.80
C PRO A 133 -14.28 0.61 -9.45
N VAL A 134 -15.57 0.71 -9.09
CA VAL A 134 -16.13 -0.03 -7.95
C VAL A 134 -16.27 -1.52 -8.26
N GLY A 135 -16.26 -1.90 -9.54
CA GLY A 135 -16.41 -3.28 -10.00
C GLY A 135 -17.80 -3.59 -10.55
N PRO A 136 -18.11 -4.85 -10.84
CA PRO A 136 -17.26 -6.02 -10.60
C PRO A 136 -16.05 -6.07 -11.54
N TRP A 137 -14.88 -6.32 -10.97
CA TRP A 137 -13.65 -6.58 -11.73
C TRP A 137 -13.67 -8.01 -12.27
N LYS A 138 -13.28 -8.16 -13.53
CA LYS A 138 -13.26 -9.46 -14.21
C LYS A 138 -11.84 -9.81 -14.63
N LEU A 139 -11.39 -11.01 -14.29
CA LEU A 139 -10.15 -11.56 -14.81
C LEU A 139 -10.27 -11.73 -16.32
N LEU A 140 -9.46 -10.99 -17.07
CA LEU A 140 -9.43 -11.04 -18.52
C LEU A 140 -8.46 -12.12 -19.01
N SER A 141 -7.25 -12.18 -18.46
CA SER A 141 -6.21 -13.08 -18.90
C SER A 141 -5.12 -13.35 -17.85
N ARG A 142 -4.32 -14.38 -18.12
CA ARG A 142 -3.18 -14.83 -17.30
C ARG A 142 -1.91 -14.94 -18.16
N PRO A 143 -1.34 -13.81 -18.61
CA PRO A 143 -0.11 -13.81 -19.41
C PRO A 143 1.10 -14.32 -18.62
N PRO A 144 2.29 -14.47 -19.25
CA PRO A 144 3.52 -14.79 -18.54
C PRO A 144 3.86 -13.81 -17.42
N HIS A 145 4.76 -14.22 -16.54
CA HIS A 145 5.28 -13.36 -15.48
C HIS A 145 6.20 -12.28 -16.05
N PHE A 146 5.88 -11.02 -15.78
CA PHE A 146 6.71 -9.87 -16.09
C PHE A 146 6.83 -8.98 -14.86
N HIS A 147 8.04 -8.84 -14.32
CA HIS A 147 8.29 -8.10 -13.08
C HIS A 147 8.04 -6.60 -13.29
N ASP A 148 7.29 -5.96 -12.37
CA ASP A 148 6.97 -4.52 -12.36
C ASP A 148 6.46 -4.01 -13.72
N GLY A 149 5.43 -4.70 -14.25
CA GLY A 149 4.90 -4.39 -15.57
C GLY A 149 4.03 -3.12 -15.60
N SER A 150 4.32 -2.23 -16.55
CA SER A 150 3.53 -1.02 -16.83
C SER A 150 2.91 -1.09 -18.22
N LEU A 151 1.57 -1.09 -18.27
CA LEU A 151 0.80 -1.13 -19.52
C LEU A 151 0.84 0.23 -20.25
N LEU A 152 0.94 0.16 -21.58
CA LEU A 152 0.72 1.30 -22.47
C LEU A 152 -0.21 0.89 -23.62
N PHE A 153 -1.33 1.58 -23.76
CA PHE A 153 -2.15 1.58 -24.97
C PHE A 153 -1.64 2.71 -25.85
N ASP A 154 -1.08 2.38 -27.02
CA ASP A 154 -0.49 3.37 -27.92
C ASP A 154 -1.53 3.92 -28.90
N ASP A 155 -1.25 5.10 -29.48
CA ASP A 155 -2.16 5.81 -30.40
C ASP A 155 -2.44 5.04 -31.69
N ASP A 156 -1.57 4.08 -32.04
CA ASP A 156 -1.73 3.22 -33.21
C ASP A 156 -2.57 1.95 -32.96
N GLY A 157 -3.15 1.82 -31.74
CA GLY A 157 -3.96 0.68 -31.31
C GLY A 157 -3.17 -0.53 -30.86
N ARG A 158 -1.84 -0.45 -30.80
CA ARG A 158 -0.99 -1.50 -30.22
C ARG A 158 -0.91 -1.38 -28.71
N VAL A 159 -0.64 -2.49 -28.04
CA VAL A 159 -0.53 -2.56 -26.59
C VAL A 159 0.84 -3.09 -26.19
N TYR A 160 1.46 -2.41 -25.27
CA TYR A 160 2.81 -2.72 -24.82
C TYR A 160 2.87 -2.87 -23.31
N LEU A 161 3.83 -3.69 -22.87
CA LEU A 161 4.22 -3.82 -21.48
C LEU A 161 5.70 -3.46 -21.33
N PHE A 162 5.98 -2.43 -20.56
CA PHE A 162 7.34 -2.11 -20.09
C PHE A 162 7.53 -2.79 -18.75
N HIS A 163 8.62 -3.51 -18.56
CA HIS A 163 8.80 -4.32 -17.36
C HIS A 163 10.27 -4.56 -17.03
N SER A 164 10.53 -5.13 -15.86
CA SER A 164 11.88 -5.50 -15.40
C SER A 164 12.86 -4.33 -15.48
N THR A 165 14.06 -4.55 -16.00
CA THR A 165 15.07 -3.50 -16.17
C THR A 165 15.13 -3.10 -17.65
N GLY A 166 14.15 -2.32 -18.11
CA GLY A 166 14.12 -1.82 -19.49
C GLY A 166 13.79 -2.89 -20.54
N GLN A 167 12.88 -3.81 -20.22
CA GLN A 167 12.31 -4.75 -21.20
C GLN A 167 11.01 -4.19 -21.78
N LEU A 168 10.79 -4.40 -23.07
CA LEU A 168 9.59 -4.04 -23.80
C LEU A 168 9.01 -5.30 -24.46
N THR A 169 7.74 -5.58 -24.16
CA THR A 169 7.00 -6.69 -24.76
C THR A 169 5.70 -6.17 -25.38
N GLU A 170 5.43 -6.51 -26.64
CA GLU A 170 4.18 -6.23 -27.31
C GLU A 170 3.14 -7.32 -26.97
N LEU A 171 1.98 -6.88 -26.53
CA LEU A 171 0.87 -7.74 -26.18
C LEU A 171 -0.15 -7.79 -27.33
N LYS A 172 -0.95 -8.84 -27.38
CA LYS A 172 -2.14 -8.86 -28.25
C LYS A 172 -3.07 -7.70 -27.85
N PRO A 173 -3.74 -7.04 -28.81
CA PRO A 173 -4.64 -5.90 -28.51
C PRO A 173 -5.75 -6.25 -27.51
N ASP A 174 -6.17 -7.50 -27.44
CA ASP A 174 -7.16 -8.01 -26.49
C ASP A 174 -6.57 -8.37 -25.12
N LEU A 175 -5.27 -8.15 -24.90
CA LEU A 175 -4.53 -8.44 -23.67
C LEU A 175 -4.54 -9.92 -23.25
N THR A 176 -4.87 -10.83 -24.14
CA THR A 176 -4.95 -12.26 -23.78
C THR A 176 -3.59 -12.93 -23.62
N ASP A 177 -2.57 -12.45 -24.34
CA ASP A 177 -1.20 -12.98 -24.27
C ASP A 177 -0.19 -12.02 -24.95
N VAL A 178 1.07 -12.41 -24.99
CA VAL A 178 2.13 -11.78 -25.80
C VAL A 178 1.78 -11.94 -27.29
N LEU A 179 2.05 -10.91 -28.09
CA LEU A 179 1.85 -10.96 -29.54
C LEU A 179 2.94 -11.83 -30.19
N PRO A 180 2.60 -12.96 -30.84
CA PRO A 180 3.59 -13.76 -31.56
C PRO A 180 4.25 -12.97 -32.69
N GLY A 181 5.59 -12.88 -32.67
CA GLY A 181 6.36 -12.08 -33.65
C GLY A 181 6.31 -10.57 -33.40
N GLY A 182 5.63 -10.11 -32.34
CA GLY A 182 5.65 -8.73 -31.87
C GLY A 182 6.98 -8.35 -31.23
N ILE A 183 7.08 -7.09 -30.79
CA ILE A 183 8.28 -6.58 -30.11
C ILE A 183 8.48 -7.32 -28.79
N ASN A 184 9.68 -7.85 -28.58
CA ASN A 184 10.12 -8.42 -27.31
C ASN A 184 11.64 -8.23 -27.20
N GLN A 185 12.06 -7.13 -26.58
CA GLN A 185 13.48 -6.76 -26.56
C GLN A 185 13.85 -5.90 -25.35
N GLN A 186 15.14 -5.90 -25.03
CA GLN A 186 15.78 -4.90 -24.17
C GLN A 186 15.84 -3.56 -24.92
N ILE A 187 15.43 -2.47 -24.31
CA ILE A 187 15.40 -1.13 -24.92
C ILE A 187 16.50 -0.19 -24.44
N PHE A 188 17.14 -0.51 -23.31
CA PHE A 188 18.36 0.11 -22.80
C PHE A 188 19.07 -0.80 -21.79
N GLU A 189 20.34 -0.56 -21.55
CA GLU A 189 21.14 -1.26 -20.56
C GLU A 189 21.29 -0.39 -19.29
N ARG A 190 21.64 -1.03 -18.17
CA ARG A 190 21.96 -0.31 -16.93
C ARG A 190 23.22 0.53 -17.11
N ASP A 191 23.19 1.75 -16.62
CA ASP A 191 24.41 2.55 -16.50
C ASP A 191 25.28 2.10 -15.32
N ALA A 192 26.53 2.60 -15.31
CA ALA A 192 27.47 2.28 -14.24
C ALA A 192 26.98 2.73 -12.84
N ASP A 193 26.12 3.75 -12.78
CA ASP A 193 25.56 4.31 -11.56
C ASP A 193 24.21 3.68 -11.15
N GLU A 194 23.85 2.55 -11.75
CA GLU A 194 22.61 1.79 -11.50
C GLU A 194 22.88 0.34 -11.09
N GLN A 195 24.06 0.09 -10.54
CA GLN A 195 24.48 -1.24 -10.11
C GLN A 195 23.82 -1.61 -8.78
N GLY A 196 22.61 -2.18 -8.84
CA GLY A 196 21.82 -2.53 -7.69
C GLY A 196 20.35 -2.52 -8.02
N LEU A 197 19.67 -1.40 -7.80
CA LEU A 197 18.25 -1.23 -8.05
C LEU A 197 18.01 -0.44 -9.34
N LEU A 198 17.29 -1.04 -10.29
CA LEU A 198 16.66 -0.37 -11.43
C LEU A 198 15.43 -1.17 -11.82
N GLU A 199 14.27 -0.75 -11.33
CA GLU A 199 12.98 -1.44 -11.49
C GLU A 199 11.80 -0.45 -11.31
N GLY A 200 10.58 -0.93 -11.13
CA GLY A 200 9.42 -0.09 -10.86
C GLY A 200 8.94 0.68 -12.08
N SER A 201 8.80 0.00 -13.22
CA SER A 201 8.40 0.62 -14.50
C SER A 201 7.09 1.40 -14.39
N SER A 202 7.10 2.67 -14.83
CA SER A 202 5.91 3.51 -14.98
C SER A 202 5.99 4.29 -16.30
N VAL A 203 5.26 3.83 -17.32
CA VAL A 203 5.33 4.40 -18.67
C VAL A 203 4.18 5.36 -18.94
N ILE A 204 4.49 6.46 -19.62
CA ILE A 204 3.51 7.36 -20.24
C ILE A 204 3.96 7.75 -21.66
N LYS A 205 3.00 8.20 -22.49
CA LYS A 205 3.27 8.88 -23.74
C LYS A 205 2.81 10.34 -23.62
N HIS A 206 3.69 11.27 -23.92
CA HIS A 206 3.40 12.70 -23.86
C HIS A 206 4.07 13.44 -25.01
N ASN A 207 3.32 14.30 -25.71
CA ASN A 207 3.81 15.08 -26.87
C ASN A 207 4.57 14.21 -27.91
N GLY A 208 4.04 13.01 -28.21
CA GLY A 208 4.60 12.08 -29.18
C GLY A 208 5.86 11.33 -28.74
N LYS A 209 6.32 11.52 -27.51
CA LYS A 209 7.50 10.82 -26.92
C LYS A 209 7.06 9.84 -25.84
N TYR A 210 7.87 8.81 -25.66
CA TYR A 210 7.71 7.80 -24.61
C TYR A 210 8.59 8.15 -23.43
N TYR A 211 8.03 8.06 -22.23
CA TYR A 211 8.70 8.31 -20.96
C TYR A 211 8.51 7.11 -20.05
N LEU A 212 9.60 6.52 -19.60
CA LEU A 212 9.61 5.41 -18.65
C LEU A 212 10.30 5.86 -17.36
N LEU A 213 9.53 5.98 -16.30
CA LEU A 213 10.04 6.27 -14.96
C LEU A 213 10.45 4.97 -14.29
N MET A 214 11.54 5.02 -13.53
CA MET A 214 12.05 3.88 -12.76
C MET A 214 12.76 4.34 -11.50
N ILE A 215 12.64 3.56 -10.43
CA ILE A 215 13.50 3.73 -9.23
C ILE A 215 14.91 3.24 -9.54
N SER A 216 15.90 4.00 -9.12
CA SER A 216 17.32 3.67 -9.29
C SER A 216 18.10 3.87 -8.00
N MET A 217 19.05 2.96 -7.71
CA MET A 217 19.99 3.08 -6.60
C MET A 217 21.22 2.24 -6.88
N ASP A 218 22.40 2.81 -6.66
CA ASP A 218 23.66 2.06 -6.71
C ASP A 218 24.01 1.52 -5.31
N TRP A 219 23.91 0.23 -5.12
CA TRP A 219 24.22 -0.43 -3.84
C TRP A 219 25.71 -0.51 -3.52
N SER A 220 26.57 -0.27 -4.48
CA SER A 220 28.02 -0.27 -4.27
C SER A 220 28.50 0.99 -3.53
N ILE A 221 27.69 2.04 -3.50
CA ILE A 221 28.01 3.33 -2.87
C ILE A 221 27.26 3.45 -1.54
N PRO A 222 27.95 3.34 -0.38
CA PRO A 222 27.34 3.52 0.93
C PRO A 222 26.67 4.90 1.06
N GLY A 223 25.46 4.93 1.61
CA GLY A 223 24.70 6.17 1.82
C GLY A 223 24.11 6.80 0.54
N ARG A 224 24.19 6.12 -0.60
CA ARG A 224 23.53 6.60 -1.81
C ARG A 224 22.01 6.54 -1.66
N LEU A 225 21.37 7.64 -2.00
CA LEU A 225 19.92 7.73 -1.95
C LEU A 225 19.27 7.00 -3.13
N ARG A 226 18.08 6.48 -2.92
CA ARG A 226 17.15 6.17 -4.01
C ARG A 226 16.86 7.45 -4.78
N ARG A 227 16.65 7.29 -6.07
CA ARG A 227 16.29 8.38 -6.97
C ARG A 227 15.27 7.87 -7.99
N GLU A 228 14.50 8.76 -8.52
CA GLU A 228 13.66 8.50 -9.67
C GLU A 228 14.37 8.94 -10.93
N VAL A 229 14.50 8.03 -11.89
CA VAL A 229 15.08 8.29 -13.20
C VAL A 229 14.01 8.18 -14.27
N CYS A 230 14.14 8.97 -15.32
CA CYS A 230 13.27 8.92 -16.48
C CYS A 230 14.08 8.61 -17.73
N TYR A 231 13.66 7.60 -18.47
CA TYR A 231 14.14 7.27 -19.81
C TYR A 231 13.17 7.81 -20.83
N ARG A 232 13.67 8.55 -21.83
CA ARG A 232 12.85 9.19 -22.88
C ARG A 232 13.29 8.80 -24.26
N ALA A 233 12.35 8.57 -25.19
CA ALA A 233 12.62 8.29 -26.58
C ALA A 233 11.52 8.83 -27.52
N ASP A 234 11.89 9.10 -28.79
CA ASP A 234 10.95 9.44 -29.86
C ASP A 234 10.24 8.20 -30.42
N LYS A 235 10.89 7.04 -30.34
CA LYS A 235 10.34 5.74 -30.77
C LYS A 235 10.27 4.80 -29.60
N ILE A 236 9.23 3.97 -29.55
CA ILE A 236 9.04 3.03 -28.44
C ILE A 236 10.21 2.05 -28.23
N THR A 237 10.94 1.76 -29.30
CA THR A 237 12.15 0.91 -29.26
C THR A 237 13.44 1.69 -29.00
N GLY A 238 13.38 3.00 -28.78
CA GLY A 238 14.52 3.86 -28.54
C GLY A 238 15.18 4.44 -29.81
N PRO A 239 16.41 4.98 -29.69
CA PRO A 239 17.23 4.98 -28.48
C PRO A 239 16.65 5.83 -27.35
N TYR A 240 16.87 5.41 -26.11
CA TYR A 240 16.43 6.13 -24.92
C TYR A 240 17.55 6.99 -24.34
N GLU A 241 17.22 8.23 -24.01
CA GLU A 241 18.03 9.13 -23.20
C GLU A 241 17.59 9.03 -21.73
N LYS A 242 18.51 9.21 -20.79
CA LYS A 242 18.21 9.15 -19.35
C LYS A 242 18.43 10.49 -18.65
N ARG A 243 17.54 10.81 -17.69
CA ARG A 243 17.72 11.91 -16.74
C ARG A 243 17.26 11.50 -15.35
N VAL A 244 18.00 11.91 -14.30
CA VAL A 244 17.49 11.86 -12.92
C VAL A 244 16.47 12.98 -12.77
N ILE A 245 15.24 12.62 -12.43
CA ILE A 245 14.12 13.57 -12.30
C ILE A 245 13.76 13.89 -10.84
N LEU A 246 14.23 13.06 -9.89
CA LEU A 246 14.18 13.29 -8.45
C LEU A 246 15.34 12.55 -7.79
N GLY A 247 16.10 13.22 -6.92
CA GLY A 247 17.26 12.61 -6.25
C GLY A 247 17.56 13.32 -4.93
N THR A 248 16.55 13.43 -4.08
CA THR A 248 16.65 14.12 -2.79
C THR A 248 16.23 13.22 -1.64
N GLU A 249 16.78 13.49 -0.46
CA GLU A 249 16.22 12.96 0.78
C GLU A 249 14.98 13.77 1.18
N PHE A 250 14.15 13.17 2.03
CA PHE A 250 12.98 13.83 2.55
C PHE A 250 12.79 13.52 4.03
N ASP A 251 12.68 14.56 4.84
CA ASP A 251 12.33 14.51 6.26
C ASP A 251 13.23 13.53 7.08
N GLY A 252 14.53 13.44 6.71
CA GLY A 252 15.51 12.61 7.39
C GLY A 252 15.41 11.09 7.17
N HIS A 253 14.59 10.65 6.20
CA HIS A 253 14.35 9.22 5.94
C HIS A 253 14.95 8.67 4.63
N GLY A 254 15.89 9.38 4.04
CA GLY A 254 16.53 8.95 2.79
C GLY A 254 15.72 9.28 1.55
N GLY A 255 16.12 8.69 0.44
CA GLY A 255 15.59 9.03 -0.88
C GLY A 255 14.19 8.48 -1.15
N VAL A 256 13.54 9.12 -2.11
CA VAL A 256 12.19 8.81 -2.57
C VAL A 256 12.29 8.20 -3.96
N GLY A 257 11.61 7.13 -4.20
CA GLY A 257 11.66 6.41 -5.49
C GLY A 257 10.63 5.31 -5.58
N GLN A 258 10.25 5.09 -6.76
CA GLN A 258 9.17 4.34 -7.39
C GLN A 258 7.79 4.98 -7.22
N GLY A 259 7.12 5.17 -8.35
CA GLY A 259 5.78 5.71 -8.44
C GLY A 259 5.42 6.09 -9.86
N CYS A 260 4.66 7.15 -10.02
CA CYS A 260 4.16 7.56 -11.33
C CYS A 260 4.02 9.08 -11.43
N ILE A 261 3.86 9.55 -12.68
CA ILE A 261 3.37 10.89 -12.98
C ILE A 261 2.00 10.78 -13.66
N VAL A 262 1.17 11.78 -13.44
CA VAL A 262 -0.19 11.84 -14.00
C VAL A 262 -0.57 13.28 -14.30
N ASP A 263 -1.31 13.47 -15.40
CA ASP A 263 -1.87 14.77 -15.78
C ASP A 263 -3.08 15.13 -14.92
N GLY A 264 -3.15 16.38 -14.52
CA GLY A 264 -4.30 16.97 -13.84
C GLY A 264 -5.36 17.51 -14.79
N LYS A 265 -6.43 18.09 -14.22
CA LYS A 265 -7.61 18.55 -14.98
C LYS A 265 -7.36 19.81 -15.81
N ASN A 266 -6.44 20.67 -15.36
CA ASN A 266 -6.21 22.00 -15.95
C ASN A 266 -4.83 22.11 -16.61
N GLY A 267 -4.20 20.96 -16.92
CA GLY A 267 -2.88 20.90 -17.54
C GLY A 267 -1.71 20.90 -16.58
N GLU A 268 -1.97 20.90 -15.27
CA GLU A 268 -0.95 20.60 -14.26
C GLU A 268 -0.55 19.13 -14.30
N TRP A 269 0.64 18.80 -13.77
CA TRP A 269 1.13 17.44 -13.65
C TRP A 269 1.57 17.17 -12.21
N TYR A 270 1.36 15.95 -11.76
CA TYR A 270 1.70 15.48 -10.43
C TYR A 270 2.64 14.28 -10.48
N GLY A 271 3.60 14.24 -9.55
CA GLY A 271 4.33 13.03 -9.17
C GLY A 271 3.78 12.46 -7.88
N LEU A 272 3.57 11.16 -7.83
CA LEU A 272 3.25 10.40 -6.63
C LEU A 272 4.28 9.30 -6.48
N ILE A 273 5.23 9.49 -5.56
CA ILE A 273 6.43 8.66 -5.39
C ILE A 273 6.53 8.26 -3.93
N PHE A 274 6.87 7.00 -3.61
CA PHE A 274 6.92 6.59 -2.20
C PHE A 274 8.29 6.76 -1.55
N GLN A 275 8.28 6.82 -0.22
CA GLN A 275 9.44 6.77 0.65
C GLN A 275 9.31 5.66 1.68
N ASP A 276 10.41 4.97 1.98
CA ASP A 276 10.44 4.02 3.10
C ASP A 276 10.50 4.78 4.43
N ARG A 277 9.56 4.47 5.33
CA ARG A 277 9.48 5.07 6.66
C ARG A 277 9.42 4.03 7.77
N GLY A 278 10.37 3.10 7.79
CA GLY A 278 10.49 2.11 8.86
C GLY A 278 9.22 1.30 9.10
N GLY A 279 8.81 1.17 10.35
CA GLY A 279 7.71 0.32 10.76
C GLY A 279 6.35 0.64 10.15
N VAL A 280 6.09 1.89 9.73
CA VAL A 280 4.83 2.23 9.06
C VAL A 280 4.78 1.71 7.62
N GLY A 281 5.94 1.52 6.98
CA GLY A 281 6.03 1.01 5.62
C GLY A 281 6.41 2.07 4.59
N ARG A 282 5.93 1.91 3.36
CA ARG A 282 6.24 2.73 2.19
C ARG A 282 5.13 3.76 1.97
N VAL A 283 5.44 5.03 2.20
CA VAL A 283 4.45 6.12 2.26
C VAL A 283 4.50 7.00 1.01
N PRO A 284 3.36 7.26 0.35
CA PRO A 284 3.30 8.15 -0.82
C PRO A 284 3.61 9.61 -0.49
N CYS A 285 4.46 10.24 -1.31
CA CYS A 285 4.73 11.67 -1.31
C CYS A 285 4.19 12.28 -2.60
N LEU A 286 3.38 13.32 -2.47
CA LEU A 286 2.82 14.07 -3.58
C LEU A 286 3.72 15.27 -3.88
N MET A 287 3.96 15.54 -5.16
CA MET A 287 4.76 16.67 -5.61
C MET A 287 4.33 17.17 -6.99
N PRO A 288 4.60 18.44 -7.34
CA PRO A 288 4.41 18.90 -8.70
C PRO A 288 5.38 18.18 -9.65
N CYS A 289 4.95 18.00 -10.89
CA CYS A 289 5.78 17.58 -12.00
C CYS A 289 5.82 18.72 -13.02
N THR A 290 6.99 19.28 -13.29
CA THR A 290 7.18 20.41 -14.19
C THR A 290 7.93 19.95 -15.43
N TRP A 291 7.37 20.21 -16.61
CA TRP A 291 8.02 19.94 -17.88
C TRP A 291 9.03 21.03 -18.22
N THR A 292 10.29 20.65 -18.45
CA THR A 292 11.33 21.57 -18.91
C THR A 292 11.11 21.98 -20.37
N GLU A 293 11.76 23.04 -20.82
CA GLU A 293 11.69 23.48 -22.22
C GLU A 293 12.16 22.40 -23.20
N ASP A 294 13.15 21.59 -22.82
CA ASP A 294 13.63 20.44 -23.57
C ASP A 294 12.80 19.15 -23.33
N GLY A 295 11.65 19.25 -22.61
CA GLY A 295 10.64 18.21 -22.50
C GLY A 295 10.97 17.08 -21.52
N TRP A 296 11.53 17.37 -20.34
CA TRP A 296 11.71 16.40 -19.25
C TRP A 296 10.75 16.67 -18.09
N PRO A 297 10.15 15.61 -17.49
CA PRO A 297 9.28 15.74 -16.32
C PRO A 297 10.10 15.82 -15.04
N MET A 298 10.40 17.02 -14.56
CA MET A 298 11.12 17.22 -13.30
C MET A 298 10.14 17.18 -12.12
N LEU A 299 10.50 16.43 -11.09
CA LEU A 299 9.69 16.24 -9.89
C LEU A 299 10.18 17.13 -8.74
N GLY A 300 9.25 17.54 -7.88
CA GLY A 300 9.53 18.41 -6.74
C GLY A 300 9.22 19.88 -7.03
N ASP A 301 9.61 20.75 -6.08
CA ASP A 301 9.53 22.18 -6.25
C ASP A 301 10.62 22.70 -7.23
N LYS A 302 10.72 24.02 -7.39
CA LYS A 302 11.71 24.65 -8.30
C LYS A 302 13.17 24.31 -7.98
N ASP A 303 13.46 23.85 -6.77
CA ASP A 303 14.78 23.48 -6.28
C ASP A 303 14.97 21.95 -6.22
N GLY A 304 13.98 21.17 -6.68
CA GLY A 304 13.98 19.70 -6.70
C GLY A 304 13.72 19.08 -5.33
N HIS A 305 13.14 19.81 -4.39
CA HIS A 305 12.75 19.28 -3.08
C HIS A 305 11.30 18.80 -3.09
N ILE A 306 10.99 17.86 -2.19
CA ILE A 306 9.61 17.41 -1.96
C ILE A 306 8.89 18.48 -1.13
N PRO A 307 7.80 19.08 -1.67
CA PRO A 307 7.06 20.10 -0.95
C PRO A 307 6.49 19.57 0.35
N ASN A 308 6.63 20.33 1.44
CA ASN A 308 6.14 19.93 2.75
C ASN A 308 5.80 21.15 3.61
N ASP A 309 4.52 21.43 3.80
CA ASP A 309 4.07 22.45 4.73
C ASP A 309 3.87 21.84 6.12
N THR A 310 4.89 21.95 6.96
CA THR A 310 4.87 21.41 8.33
C THR A 310 3.95 22.19 9.28
N THR A 311 3.35 23.32 8.84
CA THR A 311 2.35 24.05 9.62
C THR A 311 0.95 23.44 9.48
N LEU A 312 0.76 22.57 8.48
CA LEU A 312 -0.47 21.83 8.25
C LEU A 312 -0.45 20.49 8.97
N SER A 313 -1.64 20.00 9.32
CA SER A 313 -1.83 18.62 9.75
C SER A 313 -1.62 17.65 8.59
N TYR A 314 -1.27 16.39 8.90
CA TYR A 314 -1.33 15.33 7.91
C TYR A 314 -2.78 15.13 7.42
N MET A 315 -2.91 14.63 6.19
CA MET A 315 -4.24 14.33 5.65
C MET A 315 -4.94 13.27 6.49
N SER A 316 -6.27 13.36 6.58
CA SER A 316 -7.07 12.31 7.22
C SER A 316 -6.89 10.97 6.50
N MET A 317 -6.81 9.90 7.28
CA MET A 317 -6.72 8.52 6.79
C MET A 317 -8.09 7.80 6.77
N ASP A 318 -9.19 8.51 7.03
CA ASP A 318 -10.55 7.94 7.14
C ASP A 318 -11.02 7.21 5.88
N GLY A 319 -10.43 7.52 4.72
CA GLY A 319 -10.70 6.83 3.46
C GLY A 319 -10.00 5.49 3.30
N ILE A 320 -9.02 5.15 4.17
CA ILE A 320 -8.17 3.95 4.02
C ILE A 320 -8.04 3.09 5.27
N CYS A 321 -8.45 3.61 6.42
CA CYS A 321 -8.57 2.89 7.70
C CYS A 321 -9.66 3.54 8.53
N GLY A 322 -10.17 2.83 9.54
CA GLY A 322 -11.23 3.35 10.39
C GLY A 322 -11.81 2.33 11.35
N SER A 323 -12.73 2.80 12.18
CA SER A 323 -13.49 1.97 13.11
C SER A 323 -14.53 1.12 12.38
N ASP A 324 -14.91 0.00 12.99
CA ASP A 324 -15.94 -0.89 12.48
C ASP A 324 -16.70 -1.50 13.66
N ASP A 325 -18.03 -1.37 13.65
CA ASP A 325 -18.94 -1.97 14.62
C ASP A 325 -19.54 -3.29 14.13
N PHE A 326 -19.09 -3.76 12.96
CA PHE A 326 -19.51 -5.01 12.32
C PHE A 326 -21.03 -5.16 12.14
N SER A 327 -21.75 -4.05 12.10
CA SER A 327 -23.21 -4.04 11.89
C SER A 327 -23.62 -4.13 10.42
N ALA A 328 -22.69 -3.85 9.51
CA ALA A 328 -22.92 -3.93 8.07
C ALA A 328 -23.02 -5.38 7.58
N SER A 329 -23.60 -5.57 6.40
CA SER A 329 -23.74 -6.90 5.76
C SER A 329 -22.43 -7.48 5.21
N GLY A 330 -21.36 -6.69 5.13
CA GLY A 330 -20.01 -7.07 4.68
C GLY A 330 -18.95 -6.32 5.47
N LEU A 331 -17.74 -6.83 5.48
CA LEU A 331 -16.60 -6.14 6.07
C LEU A 331 -16.33 -4.82 5.33
N SER A 332 -15.99 -3.76 6.07
CA SER A 332 -15.58 -2.50 5.45
C SER A 332 -14.32 -2.70 4.61
N LEU A 333 -14.12 -1.81 3.63
CA LEU A 333 -12.96 -1.88 2.71
C LEU A 333 -11.61 -1.59 3.39
N TYR A 334 -11.60 -1.31 4.68
CA TYR A 334 -10.37 -1.16 5.47
C TYR A 334 -9.71 -2.50 5.81
N TRP A 335 -10.48 -3.60 5.77
CA TRP A 335 -10.05 -4.91 6.22
C TRP A 335 -9.46 -5.75 5.10
N GLN A 336 -8.37 -6.42 5.43
CA GLN A 336 -7.76 -7.44 4.60
C GLN A 336 -7.39 -8.65 5.45
N TRP A 337 -7.72 -9.84 4.95
CA TRP A 337 -7.25 -11.09 5.53
C TRP A 337 -5.76 -11.29 5.27
N ASN A 338 -5.07 -11.79 6.28
CA ASN A 338 -3.71 -12.27 6.12
C ASN A 338 -3.74 -13.63 5.40
N HIS A 339 -3.50 -13.63 4.08
CA HIS A 339 -3.75 -14.73 3.13
C HIS A 339 -5.25 -14.92 2.78
N ASN A 340 -5.56 -15.95 2.00
CA ASN A 340 -6.95 -16.27 1.67
C ASN A 340 -7.75 -16.65 2.92
N PRO A 341 -8.95 -16.12 3.12
CA PRO A 341 -9.80 -16.52 4.23
C PRO A 341 -10.38 -17.93 4.02
N VAL A 342 -10.64 -18.60 5.12
CA VAL A 342 -11.51 -19.78 5.20
C VAL A 342 -12.93 -19.27 5.41
N ASP A 343 -13.74 -19.22 4.35
CA ASP A 343 -15.03 -18.52 4.34
C ASP A 343 -16.02 -19.03 5.41
N GLN A 344 -15.98 -20.34 5.73
CA GLN A 344 -16.85 -20.95 6.75
C GLN A 344 -16.41 -20.62 8.19
N ALA A 345 -15.23 -20.02 8.36
CA ALA A 345 -14.65 -19.76 9.68
C ALA A 345 -14.81 -18.30 10.14
N TRP A 346 -15.63 -17.51 9.46
CA TRP A 346 -16.02 -16.18 9.92
C TRP A 346 -17.47 -15.88 9.51
N SER A 347 -18.13 -14.93 10.21
CA SER A 347 -19.51 -14.57 9.91
C SER A 347 -19.87 -13.21 10.55
N LEU A 348 -20.64 -12.40 9.80
CA LEU A 348 -21.31 -11.19 10.31
C LEU A 348 -22.79 -11.47 10.61
N THR A 349 -23.29 -12.67 10.32
CA THR A 349 -24.71 -13.02 10.44
C THR A 349 -25.00 -14.03 11.56
N ASP A 350 -24.01 -14.84 12.00
CA ASP A 350 -24.19 -15.80 13.11
C ASP A 350 -24.56 -15.10 14.42
N ARG A 351 -24.08 -13.88 14.60
CA ARG A 351 -24.49 -12.95 15.68
C ARG A 351 -24.52 -11.54 15.10
N PRO A 352 -25.70 -11.02 14.73
CA PRO A 352 -25.82 -9.68 14.14
C PRO A 352 -25.20 -8.59 15.02
N GLY A 353 -24.44 -7.66 14.41
CA GLY A 353 -23.68 -6.63 15.09
C GLY A 353 -22.33 -7.10 15.67
N PHE A 354 -21.88 -8.29 15.27
CA PHE A 354 -20.58 -8.83 15.67
C PHE A 354 -19.89 -9.52 14.48
N LEU A 355 -18.57 -9.41 14.45
CA LEU A 355 -17.78 -10.33 13.62
C LEU A 355 -17.47 -11.59 14.45
N ARG A 356 -18.02 -12.74 14.04
CA ARG A 356 -17.65 -14.04 14.61
C ARG A 356 -16.45 -14.60 13.89
N LEU A 357 -15.37 -14.90 14.65
CA LEU A 357 -14.21 -15.64 14.17
C LEU A 357 -14.19 -17.03 14.81
N LYS A 358 -14.14 -18.07 13.97
CA LYS A 358 -14.15 -19.49 14.40
C LYS A 358 -12.78 -20.10 14.21
N THR A 359 -12.37 -20.96 15.13
CA THR A 359 -11.15 -21.74 14.97
C THR A 359 -11.35 -22.81 13.90
N SER A 360 -10.57 -22.79 12.84
CA SER A 360 -10.69 -23.70 11.67
C SER A 360 -9.50 -24.61 11.50
N ARG A 361 -8.39 -24.33 12.19
CA ARG A 361 -7.15 -25.11 12.11
C ARG A 361 -6.42 -25.09 13.44
N VAL A 362 -5.79 -26.21 13.78
CA VAL A 362 -4.85 -26.30 14.90
C VAL A 362 -3.50 -25.79 14.44
N VAL A 363 -3.03 -24.69 15.06
CA VAL A 363 -1.76 -24.05 14.76
C VAL A 363 -1.09 -23.56 16.06
N ASP A 364 0.22 -23.44 16.04
CA ASP A 364 1.02 -23.09 17.21
C ASP A 364 1.37 -21.60 17.30
N ASN A 365 1.23 -20.84 16.19
CA ASN A 365 1.61 -19.43 16.14
C ASN A 365 0.69 -18.60 15.25
N LEU A 366 0.74 -17.28 15.44
CA LEU A 366 -0.08 -16.29 14.71
C LEU A 366 0.20 -16.27 13.19
N PHE A 367 1.44 -16.49 12.77
CA PHE A 367 1.84 -16.31 11.38
C PHE A 367 1.25 -17.35 10.42
N VAL A 368 0.76 -18.46 10.94
CA VAL A 368 0.06 -19.51 10.19
C VAL A 368 -1.41 -19.64 10.61
N ALA A 369 -1.93 -18.68 11.38
CA ALA A 369 -3.32 -18.64 11.79
C ALA A 369 -4.22 -18.20 10.64
N PRO A 370 -5.16 -19.05 10.17
CA PRO A 370 -6.13 -18.63 9.17
C PRO A 370 -7.07 -17.57 9.75
N ASN A 371 -7.68 -16.79 8.87
CA ASN A 371 -8.63 -15.73 9.22
C ASN A 371 -8.09 -14.69 10.24
N THR A 372 -6.79 -14.39 10.15
CA THR A 372 -6.23 -13.21 10.80
C THR A 372 -6.64 -11.98 10.00
N LEU A 373 -7.48 -11.14 10.59
CA LEU A 373 -8.05 -9.95 9.95
C LEU A 373 -7.20 -8.73 10.26
N THR A 374 -6.74 -8.02 9.22
CA THR A 374 -5.76 -6.95 9.39
C THR A 374 -6.26 -5.61 8.88
N GLN A 375 -5.78 -4.54 9.51
CA GLN A 375 -5.96 -3.16 9.06
C GLN A 375 -4.64 -2.40 9.20
N ARG A 376 -4.37 -1.41 8.31
CA ARG A 376 -3.13 -0.62 8.33
C ARG A 376 -2.93 0.09 9.66
N MET A 377 -1.70 0.06 10.19
CA MET A 377 -1.26 1.06 11.16
C MET A 377 -0.76 2.28 10.40
N VAL A 378 -1.13 3.49 10.84
CA VAL A 378 -0.78 4.74 10.16
C VAL A 378 0.04 5.65 11.06
N GLY A 379 0.87 6.46 10.43
CA GLY A 379 1.64 7.48 11.14
C GLY A 379 0.91 8.83 11.22
N PRO A 380 1.42 9.76 12.06
CA PRO A 380 2.55 9.58 12.97
C PRO A 380 2.21 8.70 14.19
N LYS A 381 0.95 8.66 14.65
CA LYS A 381 0.48 7.81 15.75
C LYS A 381 -0.89 7.26 15.44
N CYS A 382 -1.12 6.02 15.83
CA CYS A 382 -2.43 5.37 15.70
C CYS A 382 -2.72 4.48 16.90
N MET A 383 -3.99 4.16 17.09
CA MET A 383 -4.46 3.28 18.15
C MET A 383 -5.61 2.42 17.62
N GLY A 384 -5.52 1.12 17.85
CA GLY A 384 -6.58 0.15 17.60
C GLY A 384 -7.02 -0.49 18.89
N THR A 385 -8.33 -0.52 19.13
CA THR A 385 -8.95 -1.17 20.30
C THR A 385 -9.99 -2.17 19.82
N VAL A 386 -9.90 -3.41 20.27
CA VAL A 386 -10.89 -4.45 19.97
C VAL A 386 -11.65 -4.85 21.23
N SER A 387 -12.97 -5.06 21.09
CA SER A 387 -13.84 -5.63 22.12
C SER A 387 -14.14 -7.09 21.77
N LEU A 388 -13.76 -8.03 22.66
CA LEU A 388 -13.85 -9.48 22.44
C LEU A 388 -14.78 -10.15 23.47
N SER A 389 -15.81 -10.86 22.98
CA SER A 389 -16.62 -11.79 23.75
C SER A 389 -16.04 -13.20 23.65
N LEU A 390 -15.63 -13.78 24.78
CA LEU A 390 -14.83 -15.01 24.90
C LEU A 390 -15.65 -16.27 25.19
N GLY A 391 -16.96 -16.16 25.42
CA GLY A 391 -17.82 -17.27 25.86
C GLY A 391 -17.84 -18.47 24.92
N GLY A 392 -17.52 -18.26 23.62
CA GLY A 392 -17.43 -19.34 22.62
C GLY A 392 -16.09 -20.07 22.55
N MET A 393 -15.08 -19.62 23.28
CA MET A 393 -13.76 -20.28 23.29
C MET A 393 -13.83 -21.67 23.91
N LYS A 394 -13.10 -22.61 23.32
CA LYS A 394 -12.86 -23.97 23.84
C LYS A 394 -11.48 -24.12 24.46
N ASP A 395 -11.25 -25.22 25.16
CA ASP A 395 -9.93 -25.54 25.72
C ASP A 395 -8.85 -25.62 24.64
N GLY A 396 -7.80 -24.84 24.81
CA GLY A 396 -6.71 -24.66 23.84
C GLY A 396 -6.91 -23.57 22.81
N ASP A 397 -8.04 -22.85 22.83
CA ASP A 397 -8.24 -21.72 21.94
C ASP A 397 -7.45 -20.48 22.37
N ARG A 398 -7.05 -19.71 21.37
CA ARG A 398 -6.39 -18.42 21.49
C ARG A 398 -7.08 -17.38 20.63
N ALA A 399 -7.22 -16.16 21.13
CA ALA A 399 -7.73 -15.02 20.35
C ALA A 399 -7.07 -13.73 20.82
N GLY A 400 -7.02 -12.70 19.99
CA GLY A 400 -6.41 -11.46 20.43
C GLY A 400 -6.23 -10.39 19.38
N LEU A 401 -5.34 -9.43 19.74
CA LEU A 401 -4.95 -8.28 18.92
C LEU A 401 -3.42 -8.17 18.88
N SER A 402 -2.89 -7.85 17.70
CA SER A 402 -1.45 -7.73 17.48
C SER A 402 -1.08 -6.44 16.77
N ALA A 403 0.10 -5.88 17.10
CA ALA A 403 0.90 -5.10 16.17
C ALA A 403 1.67 -6.09 15.30
N PHE A 404 1.16 -6.34 14.09
CA PHE A 404 1.54 -7.46 13.25
C PHE A 404 2.54 -7.07 12.17
N ASN A 405 3.67 -7.76 12.18
CA ASN A 405 4.69 -7.78 11.12
C ASN A 405 5.62 -8.98 11.37
N GLY A 406 6.76 -9.09 10.69
CA GLY A 406 7.78 -10.13 10.92
C GLY A 406 8.29 -10.22 12.37
N ASP A 407 8.37 -9.07 13.05
CA ASP A 407 8.50 -8.94 14.51
C ASP A 407 7.19 -8.34 15.02
N SER A 408 6.45 -9.08 15.84
CA SER A 408 5.10 -8.73 16.29
C SER A 408 5.01 -8.63 17.80
N GLY A 409 4.29 -7.64 18.31
CA GLY A 409 3.81 -7.65 19.68
C GLY A 409 2.37 -8.17 19.72
N VAL A 410 2.07 -9.14 20.56
CA VAL A 410 0.82 -9.88 20.53
C VAL A 410 0.15 -9.95 21.89
N LEU A 411 -1.06 -9.42 22.00
CA LEU A 411 -1.98 -9.65 23.11
C LEU A 411 -2.83 -10.87 22.79
N THR A 412 -2.65 -11.95 23.53
CA THR A 412 -3.35 -13.21 23.34
C THR A 412 -4.20 -13.55 24.57
N ILE A 413 -5.46 -13.81 24.39
CA ILE A 413 -6.30 -14.49 25.36
C ILE A 413 -6.15 -15.99 25.11
N GLU A 414 -5.74 -16.73 26.14
CA GLU A 414 -5.62 -18.18 26.12
C GLU A 414 -6.67 -18.83 27.01
N LYS A 415 -7.34 -19.88 26.54
CA LYS A 415 -8.21 -20.74 27.35
C LYS A 415 -7.57 -22.08 27.62
N ASN A 416 -7.35 -22.38 28.89
CA ASN A 416 -6.83 -23.65 29.39
C ASN A 416 -7.81 -24.28 30.40
N GLY A 417 -8.54 -25.30 29.97
CA GLY A 417 -9.71 -25.81 30.69
C GLY A 417 -10.74 -24.69 30.89
N ASN A 418 -11.06 -24.38 32.13
CA ASN A 418 -11.99 -23.30 32.49
C ASN A 418 -11.28 -21.95 32.81
N LYS A 419 -9.97 -21.88 32.65
CA LYS A 419 -9.21 -20.67 33.00
C LYS A 419 -8.91 -19.85 31.74
N LEU A 420 -9.14 -18.54 31.85
CA LEU A 420 -8.74 -17.54 30.85
C LEU A 420 -7.51 -16.79 31.37
N SER A 421 -6.59 -16.52 30.49
CA SER A 421 -5.41 -15.70 30.76
C SER A 421 -5.13 -14.75 29.59
N LEU A 422 -4.79 -13.50 29.89
CA LEU A 422 -4.19 -12.57 28.94
C LEU A 422 -2.68 -12.77 28.98
N VAL A 423 -2.09 -13.00 27.82
CA VAL A 423 -0.65 -13.13 27.62
C VAL A 423 -0.17 -12.04 26.69
N MET A 424 0.84 -11.27 27.09
CA MET A 424 1.58 -10.38 26.21
C MET A 424 2.89 -11.05 25.82
N SER A 425 3.14 -11.17 24.53
CA SER A 425 4.38 -11.75 23.99
C SER A 425 4.94 -10.96 22.81
N GLU A 426 6.26 -10.99 22.68
CA GLU A 426 6.97 -10.66 21.46
C GLU A 426 7.16 -11.93 20.65
N GLN A 427 6.82 -11.91 19.36
CA GLN A 427 6.94 -13.04 18.45
C GLN A 427 7.75 -12.62 17.23
N LYS A 428 8.81 -13.37 16.90
CA LYS A 428 9.70 -13.12 15.76
C LYS A 428 9.66 -14.29 14.82
N SER A 429 9.19 -14.05 13.60
CA SER A 429 9.21 -15.06 12.55
C SER A 429 10.63 -15.21 11.98
N VAL A 430 11.09 -16.45 11.87
CA VAL A 430 12.37 -16.81 11.25
C VAL A 430 12.09 -17.54 9.95
N PHE A 431 12.56 -16.98 8.85
CA PHE A 431 12.33 -17.52 7.51
C PHE A 431 13.50 -18.38 7.04
N GLU A 432 13.20 -19.43 6.31
CA GLU A 432 14.22 -20.17 5.55
C GLU A 432 14.74 -19.29 4.42
N LYS A 433 16.05 -19.14 4.32
CA LYS A 433 16.69 -18.26 3.32
C LYS A 433 16.31 -18.58 1.87
N THR A 434 16.08 -19.85 1.56
CA THR A 434 15.86 -20.33 0.18
C THR A 434 14.40 -20.42 -0.25
N LYS A 435 13.45 -20.53 0.71
CA LYS A 435 12.04 -20.84 0.40
C LYS A 435 11.05 -19.76 0.80
N ARG A 436 11.50 -18.71 1.48
CA ARG A 436 10.62 -17.72 2.13
C ARG A 436 9.52 -18.34 3.00
N ALA A 437 9.77 -19.54 3.53
CA ALA A 437 8.88 -20.23 4.45
C ALA A 437 9.30 -19.94 5.88
N ILE A 438 8.34 -19.88 6.79
CA ILE A 438 8.64 -19.74 8.22
C ILE A 438 9.20 -21.07 8.72
N SER A 439 10.43 -21.04 9.22
CA SER A 439 11.09 -22.23 9.81
C SER A 439 10.77 -22.39 11.29
N ARG A 440 10.58 -21.29 12.00
CA ARG A 440 10.18 -21.24 13.40
C ARG A 440 9.68 -19.85 13.77
N VAL A 441 9.06 -19.76 14.93
CA VAL A 441 8.71 -18.49 15.58
C VAL A 441 9.36 -18.47 16.95
N ASP A 442 10.23 -17.49 17.19
CA ASP A 442 10.80 -17.24 18.49
C ASP A 442 9.80 -16.40 19.30
N MET A 443 9.32 -16.94 20.42
CA MET A 443 8.31 -16.30 21.27
C MET A 443 8.89 -15.99 22.65
N THR A 444 8.74 -14.75 23.09
CA THR A 444 9.11 -14.29 24.44
C THR A 444 7.86 -13.79 25.15
N GLU A 445 7.38 -14.55 26.15
CA GLU A 445 6.29 -14.11 27.01
C GLU A 445 6.81 -13.00 27.94
N GLN A 446 6.14 -11.85 27.94
CA GLN A 446 6.49 -10.70 28.78
C GLN A 446 5.59 -10.58 30.01
N ALA A 447 4.33 -11.00 29.89
CA ALA A 447 3.37 -10.94 31.00
C ALA A 447 2.27 -11.98 30.81
N ARG A 448 1.77 -12.51 31.95
CA ARG A 448 0.59 -13.39 32.00
C ARG A 448 -0.33 -12.97 33.14
N ILE A 449 -1.58 -12.69 32.84
CA ILE A 449 -2.57 -12.13 33.75
C ILE A 449 -3.81 -13.03 33.73
N PRO A 450 -4.23 -13.62 34.87
CA PRO A 450 -5.49 -14.34 34.94
C PRO A 450 -6.68 -13.43 34.68
N LEU A 451 -7.62 -13.90 33.88
CA LEU A 451 -8.87 -13.18 33.59
C LEU A 451 -10.06 -13.90 34.25
N ASN A 452 -11.00 -13.10 34.74
CA ASN A 452 -12.24 -13.58 35.39
C ASN A 452 -13.50 -13.07 34.70
N LYS A 453 -13.36 -12.48 33.49
CA LYS A 453 -14.46 -11.99 32.68
C LYS A 453 -14.39 -12.56 31.28
N GLU A 454 -15.56 -12.73 30.65
CA GLU A 454 -15.70 -13.17 29.27
C GLU A 454 -15.74 -12.01 28.26
N LEU A 455 -15.84 -10.76 28.72
CA LEU A 455 -15.69 -9.57 27.89
C LEU A 455 -14.38 -8.88 28.26
N VAL A 456 -13.53 -8.67 27.26
CA VAL A 456 -12.25 -8.00 27.41
C VAL A 456 -12.01 -7.02 26.25
N TYR A 457 -11.36 -5.92 26.56
CA TYR A 457 -10.90 -4.94 25.58
C TYR A 457 -9.40 -4.99 25.51
N LEU A 458 -8.88 -5.10 24.28
CA LEU A 458 -7.43 -5.10 24.00
C LEU A 458 -7.09 -3.88 23.18
N ARG A 459 -5.97 -3.23 23.48
CA ARG A 459 -5.51 -2.02 22.80
C ARG A 459 -4.06 -2.13 22.40
N VAL A 460 -3.77 -1.69 21.18
CA VAL A 460 -2.44 -1.49 20.62
C VAL A 460 -2.29 -0.05 20.20
N GLU A 461 -1.24 0.62 20.62
CA GLU A 461 -0.88 1.99 20.25
C GLU A 461 0.41 1.96 19.46
N GLY A 462 0.41 2.55 18.25
CA GLY A 462 1.59 2.69 17.39
C GLY A 462 2.12 4.12 17.40
N ASP A 463 3.43 4.28 17.57
CA ASP A 463 4.13 5.56 17.50
C ASP A 463 5.28 5.47 16.47
N PHE A 464 5.09 6.11 15.32
CA PHE A 464 6.05 6.19 14.22
C PHE A 464 6.77 7.55 14.17
N THR A 465 6.54 8.42 15.15
CA THR A 465 7.12 9.77 15.19
C THR A 465 8.65 9.70 15.18
N ASN A 466 9.27 10.38 14.23
CA ASN A 466 10.74 10.49 14.10
C ASN A 466 11.44 9.10 14.08
N GLY A 467 10.83 8.09 13.42
CA GLY A 467 11.39 6.74 13.34
C GLY A 467 11.41 5.98 14.68
N ARG A 468 10.55 6.38 15.63
CA ARG A 468 10.39 5.65 16.89
C ARG A 468 9.92 4.23 16.66
N ASP A 469 8.92 4.02 15.80
CA ASP A 469 8.40 2.71 15.38
C ASP A 469 8.14 1.77 16.54
N GLU A 470 7.40 2.20 17.56
CA GLU A 470 7.09 1.42 18.76
C GLU A 470 5.60 1.13 18.87
N ALA A 471 5.26 -0.11 19.27
CA ALA A 471 3.92 -0.50 19.68
C ALA A 471 3.87 -0.66 21.21
N ARG A 472 2.80 -0.15 21.83
CA ARG A 472 2.48 -0.32 23.26
C ARG A 472 1.15 -1.03 23.40
N PHE A 473 0.98 -1.71 24.54
CA PHE A 473 -0.10 -2.66 24.76
C PHE A 473 -0.81 -2.38 26.07
N SER A 474 -2.12 -2.45 26.06
CA SER A 474 -2.94 -2.34 27.26
C SER A 474 -4.24 -3.16 27.11
N TYR A 475 -4.89 -3.45 28.23
CA TYR A 475 -6.18 -4.10 28.28
C TYR A 475 -7.13 -3.40 29.24
N SER A 476 -8.42 -3.67 29.09
CA SER A 476 -9.44 -3.21 30.02
C SER A 476 -10.50 -4.29 30.21
N LEU A 477 -11.12 -4.33 31.40
CA LEU A 477 -12.24 -5.22 31.74
C LEU A 477 -13.59 -4.49 31.78
N ASP A 478 -13.61 -3.19 31.49
CA ASP A 478 -14.81 -2.35 31.53
C ASP A 478 -14.87 -1.33 30.37
N GLY A 479 -13.84 -1.34 29.49
CA GLY A 479 -13.70 -0.39 28.39
C GLY A 479 -13.28 1.03 28.80
N LYS A 480 -13.07 1.29 30.11
CA LYS A 480 -12.81 2.63 30.66
C LYS A 480 -11.43 2.72 31.32
N ALA A 481 -11.14 1.81 32.24
CA ALA A 481 -9.86 1.75 32.94
C ALA A 481 -8.88 0.88 32.16
N TRP A 482 -7.78 1.49 31.68
CA TRP A 482 -6.76 0.82 30.87
C TRP A 482 -5.53 0.48 31.70
N ILE A 483 -5.10 -0.76 31.61
CA ILE A 483 -3.96 -1.31 32.33
C ILE A 483 -2.87 -1.63 31.31
N PRO A 484 -1.72 -0.97 31.33
CA PRO A 484 -0.58 -1.33 30.48
C PRO A 484 -0.10 -2.75 30.75
N VAL A 485 0.37 -3.44 29.71
CA VAL A 485 0.85 -4.82 29.84
C VAL A 485 2.08 -5.07 28.95
N GLY A 486 3.12 -5.65 29.53
CA GLY A 486 4.39 -5.91 28.87
C GLY A 486 5.21 -4.64 28.58
N LEU A 487 6.21 -4.80 27.76
CA LEU A 487 7.09 -3.73 27.27
C LEU A 487 6.67 -3.32 25.86
N SER A 488 7.13 -2.13 25.41
CA SER A 488 6.97 -1.74 24.02
C SER A 488 7.74 -2.68 23.08
N VAL A 489 7.19 -2.90 21.90
CA VAL A 489 7.81 -3.72 20.86
C VAL A 489 8.20 -2.83 19.69
N LYS A 490 9.44 -2.97 19.21
CA LYS A 490 9.95 -2.26 18.05
C LYS A 490 9.34 -2.83 16.76
N MET A 491 8.59 -2.02 16.04
CA MET A 491 8.08 -2.35 14.72
C MET A 491 9.16 -2.12 13.67
N LYS A 492 9.23 -2.99 12.65
CA LYS A 492 10.26 -2.89 11.59
C LYS A 492 9.66 -3.24 10.26
N PHE A 493 10.09 -2.54 9.22
CA PHE A 493 9.93 -2.99 7.85
C PHE A 493 11.06 -3.97 7.50
N ASP A 494 10.73 -5.09 6.87
CA ASP A 494 11.70 -6.11 6.50
C ASP A 494 11.44 -6.63 5.09
N TYR A 495 12.28 -6.24 4.15
CA TYR A 495 12.22 -6.66 2.74
C TYR A 495 12.40 -8.16 2.53
N THR A 496 13.05 -8.85 3.47
CA THR A 496 13.38 -10.27 3.33
C THR A 496 12.28 -11.20 3.82
N ARG A 497 11.35 -10.70 4.66
CA ARG A 497 10.27 -11.48 5.27
C ARG A 497 8.90 -11.09 4.73
N MET A 498 8.24 -10.12 5.34
CA MET A 498 6.85 -9.79 5.02
C MET A 498 6.69 -8.70 3.97
N PHE A 499 7.67 -7.81 3.83
CA PHE A 499 7.74 -6.74 2.84
C PHE A 499 6.52 -5.80 2.88
N MET A 500 6.01 -5.54 4.06
CA MET A 500 4.86 -4.65 4.30
C MET A 500 5.04 -3.82 5.56
N GLY A 501 4.31 -2.72 5.67
CA GLY A 501 4.16 -1.95 6.91
C GLY A 501 3.39 -2.71 7.99
N SER A 502 3.52 -2.26 9.23
CA SER A 502 2.84 -2.85 10.38
C SER A 502 1.32 -2.74 10.27
N LYS A 503 0.62 -3.74 10.81
CA LYS A 503 -0.84 -3.85 10.79
C LYS A 503 -1.39 -4.09 12.19
N PHE A 504 -2.57 -3.58 12.49
CA PHE A 504 -3.40 -4.20 13.52
C PHE A 504 -3.88 -5.56 12.99
N ALA A 505 -3.87 -6.59 13.82
CA ALA A 505 -4.35 -7.90 13.43
C ALA A 505 -5.22 -8.51 14.54
N ILE A 506 -6.49 -8.80 14.20
CA ILE A 506 -7.42 -9.56 15.04
C ILE A 506 -7.35 -11.02 14.62
N PHE A 507 -7.23 -11.93 15.56
CA PHE A 507 -7.07 -13.34 15.24
C PHE A 507 -7.79 -14.24 16.22
N THR A 508 -8.10 -15.47 15.77
CA THR A 508 -8.44 -16.61 16.61
C THR A 508 -7.80 -17.88 16.08
N THR A 509 -7.38 -18.77 16.94
CA THR A 509 -6.74 -20.03 16.57
C THR A 509 -6.92 -21.07 17.67
N ALA A 510 -6.74 -22.34 17.33
CA ALA A 510 -6.77 -23.47 18.26
C ALA A 510 -5.41 -24.12 18.36
N THR A 511 -5.04 -24.58 19.57
CA THR A 511 -3.83 -25.37 19.80
C THR A 511 -4.12 -26.87 20.05
N ARG A 512 -5.39 -27.23 20.25
CA ARG A 512 -5.81 -28.63 20.57
C ARG A 512 -6.89 -29.14 19.61
N SER A 513 -8.04 -28.47 19.54
CA SER A 513 -9.16 -28.86 18.70
C SER A 513 -9.90 -27.65 18.20
N VAL A 514 -10.40 -27.73 16.97
CA VAL A 514 -11.16 -26.65 16.31
C VAL A 514 -12.62 -26.58 16.78
N GLY A 515 -13.32 -25.51 16.35
CA GLY A 515 -14.77 -25.33 16.56
C GLY A 515 -15.13 -24.47 17.76
N GLY A 516 -14.14 -23.81 18.41
CA GLY A 516 -14.41 -22.67 19.27
C GLY A 516 -14.50 -21.38 18.45
N TYR A 517 -14.93 -20.29 19.08
CA TYR A 517 -15.06 -18.98 18.44
C TYR A 517 -14.95 -17.84 19.44
N VAL A 518 -14.70 -16.66 18.90
CA VAL A 518 -14.86 -15.39 19.60
C VAL A 518 -15.78 -14.48 18.78
N ASP A 519 -16.51 -13.61 19.45
CA ASP A 519 -17.29 -12.55 18.82
C ASP A 519 -16.60 -11.21 19.07
N VAL A 520 -16.29 -10.51 17.98
CA VAL A 520 -15.72 -9.17 17.99
C VAL A 520 -16.88 -8.18 17.89
N ASP A 521 -17.11 -7.37 18.94
CA ASP A 521 -18.17 -6.40 19.03
C ASP A 521 -17.85 -5.13 18.23
N SER A 522 -16.62 -4.64 18.40
CA SER A 522 -16.13 -3.45 17.69
C SER A 522 -14.61 -3.47 17.54
N PHE A 523 -14.17 -2.71 16.56
CA PHE A 523 -12.79 -2.25 16.46
C PHE A 523 -12.80 -0.73 16.38
N ASP A 524 -12.32 -0.08 17.44
CA ASP A 524 -12.19 1.37 17.49
C ASP A 524 -10.81 1.79 17.00
N TYR A 525 -10.79 2.58 15.95
CA TYR A 525 -9.58 3.11 15.33
C TYR A 525 -9.46 4.61 15.59
N SER A 526 -8.30 5.05 16.02
CA SER A 526 -7.96 6.48 16.03
C SER A 526 -6.55 6.72 15.56
N PHE A 527 -6.31 7.86 14.93
CA PHE A 527 -4.97 8.35 14.65
C PHE A 527 -4.85 9.80 15.15
N CYS A 528 -3.64 10.21 15.49
CA CYS A 528 -3.36 11.54 15.99
C CYS A 528 -2.20 12.15 15.22
N ASP A 529 -2.33 13.43 14.88
CA ASP A 529 -1.19 14.22 14.46
C ASP A 529 -0.20 14.37 15.62
N ALA A 530 1.10 14.33 15.35
CA ALA A 530 2.15 14.45 16.37
C ALA A 530 2.13 15.77 17.17
N SER A 531 1.31 16.73 16.74
CA SER A 531 1.12 18.04 17.39
C SER A 531 0.18 18.03 18.60
N MET A 532 -0.46 16.88 18.93
CA MET A 532 -1.28 16.74 20.13
C MET A 532 -0.56 16.04 21.26
#